data_8dc3a8bc6a1da148d360af3bb60aef86
#
_entry.id   8dc3a8bc6a1da148d360af3bb60aef86
#
_cell.length_a   1.000
_cell.length_b   1.000
_cell.length_c   1.000
_cell.angle_alpha   90.00
_cell.angle_beta   90.00
_cell.angle_gamma   90.00
#
_symmetry.space_group_name_H-M   'P 1'
#
loop_
_entity.id
_entity.type
_entity.pdbx_description
1 polymer ?
#
loop_
_entity_poly.entity_id
_entity_poly.type
_entity_poly.pdbx_seq_one_letter_code
_entity_poly.pdbx_strand_id
1 'polypeptide(L)'
;MSPIDITAIQSHVAQHRDDIITFLREICAIPSMDSQIGPVGERVQAEMTKMGFDEVWFDSMGNTVGRIGNGPRVLVYDSHIDTVGIGDPDEWRWDPFQGKIEDGVFYARGACDEKGSTPGMVYGLAIARRLGLLDGWAAYYFGNMEEWCDGIAPHAFVEHEGIRPDFVVIGEPTKMLVYRGHKGRVEMKVVAKGKSAHAASNHLGDNAIYKVLPVIEGVSRLEPELGDHSFLGHGKITVTDMAVETPSLNAVPNGCTVYIDRRVTFGESVEGVIEQVRQLIPAANRERGDVTVEMLFYDEPSYTGFVFPVDKYFPAWALEESHPLVQAGQAARALTGLPDAAPGKWNFSTNGIYWAGKAGIPSIGFGPG
;
A
#
# COMPACT_ATOMS: atom_id res chain seq x y z
N MET A 1 22.10 -5.38 27.22
CA MET A 1 22.37 -5.73 25.80
C MET A 1 23.83 -5.41 25.51
N SER A 2 24.57 -6.33 24.93
CA SER A 2 25.89 -6.02 24.38
C SER A 2 25.74 -4.92 23.30
N PRO A 3 26.70 -3.99 23.15
CA PRO A 3 26.62 -3.03 22.09
C PRO A 3 26.56 -3.73 20.72
N ILE A 4 25.73 -3.22 19.82
CA ILE A 4 25.61 -3.76 18.45
C ILE A 4 26.97 -3.55 17.74
N ASP A 5 27.57 -4.65 17.27
CA ASP A 5 28.80 -4.57 16.48
C ASP A 5 28.48 -4.26 15.02
N ILE A 6 28.46 -2.96 14.69
CA ILE A 6 28.20 -2.48 13.33
C ILE A 6 29.25 -2.96 12.32
N THR A 7 30.49 -3.17 12.77
CA THR A 7 31.57 -3.63 11.87
C THR A 7 31.33 -5.08 11.44
N ALA A 8 30.83 -5.93 12.36
CA ALA A 8 30.44 -7.30 12.01
C ALA A 8 29.26 -7.30 11.03
N ILE A 9 28.24 -6.45 11.23
CA ILE A 9 27.12 -6.32 10.29
C ILE A 9 27.62 -5.90 8.93
N GLN A 10 28.41 -4.83 8.83
CA GLN A 10 28.98 -4.33 7.56
C GLN A 10 29.83 -5.38 6.85
N SER A 11 30.62 -6.15 7.58
CA SER A 11 31.42 -7.24 7.02
C SER A 11 30.55 -8.33 6.39
N HIS A 12 29.48 -8.74 7.06
CA HIS A 12 28.54 -9.72 6.51
C HIS A 12 27.79 -9.19 5.29
N VAL A 13 27.36 -7.93 5.32
CA VAL A 13 26.72 -7.29 4.13
C VAL A 13 27.70 -7.25 2.95
N ALA A 14 28.95 -6.88 3.18
CA ALA A 14 29.96 -6.83 2.14
C ALA A 14 30.24 -8.22 1.52
N GLN A 15 30.24 -9.30 2.34
CA GLN A 15 30.39 -10.68 1.86
C GLN A 15 29.24 -11.12 0.94
N HIS A 16 28.03 -10.60 1.15
CA HIS A 16 26.85 -10.96 0.38
C HIS A 16 26.48 -9.93 -0.72
N ARG A 17 27.33 -8.94 -0.95
CA ARG A 17 27.02 -7.82 -1.86
C ARG A 17 26.56 -8.28 -3.25
N ASP A 18 27.30 -9.18 -3.86
CA ASP A 18 27.01 -9.64 -5.22
C ASP A 18 25.78 -10.55 -5.27
N ASP A 19 25.56 -11.37 -4.24
CA ASP A 19 24.33 -12.15 -4.08
C ASP A 19 23.10 -11.23 -3.94
N ILE A 20 23.18 -10.18 -3.11
CA ILE A 20 22.11 -9.19 -2.91
C ILE A 20 21.74 -8.50 -4.23
N ILE A 21 22.73 -8.05 -5.00
CA ILE A 21 22.51 -7.40 -6.29
C ILE A 21 21.91 -8.38 -7.31
N THR A 22 22.41 -9.61 -7.34
CA THR A 22 21.90 -10.67 -8.23
C THR A 22 20.45 -10.99 -7.90
N PHE A 23 20.14 -11.17 -6.63
CA PHE A 23 18.79 -11.44 -6.16
C PHE A 23 17.81 -10.31 -6.53
N LEU A 24 18.20 -9.04 -6.32
CA LEU A 24 17.39 -7.89 -6.74
C LEU A 24 17.09 -7.93 -8.24
N ARG A 25 18.11 -8.17 -9.07
CA ARG A 25 17.95 -8.23 -10.52
C ARG A 25 17.02 -9.35 -10.96
N GLU A 26 17.14 -10.52 -10.33
CA GLU A 26 16.32 -11.69 -10.65
C GLU A 26 14.85 -11.47 -10.29
N ILE A 27 14.54 -10.90 -9.11
CA ILE A 27 13.14 -10.61 -8.74
C ILE A 27 12.54 -9.47 -9.58
N CYS A 28 13.31 -8.47 -9.99
CA CYS A 28 12.84 -7.43 -10.92
C CYS A 28 12.59 -7.98 -12.32
N ALA A 29 13.39 -8.98 -12.76
CA ALA A 29 13.22 -9.61 -14.07
C ALA A 29 11.94 -10.47 -14.18
N ILE A 30 11.30 -10.80 -13.08
CA ILE A 30 10.04 -11.54 -13.04
C ILE A 30 8.88 -10.55 -13.02
N PRO A 31 8.05 -10.45 -14.08
CA PRO A 31 6.83 -9.63 -14.07
C PRO A 31 5.86 -10.10 -12.97
N SER A 32 5.32 -9.15 -12.23
CA SER A 32 4.43 -9.43 -11.09
C SER A 32 3.38 -8.32 -10.93
N MET A 33 2.71 -7.98 -12.04
CA MET A 33 1.65 -6.99 -12.03
C MET A 33 0.39 -7.56 -11.40
N ASP A 34 -0.42 -6.69 -10.86
CA ASP A 34 -1.66 -7.02 -10.16
C ASP A 34 -1.40 -8.04 -9.03
N SER A 35 -2.25 -9.02 -8.83
CA SER A 35 -2.04 -10.06 -7.81
C SER A 35 -1.10 -11.20 -8.24
N GLN A 36 -0.48 -11.15 -9.42
CA GLN A 36 0.27 -12.27 -10.02
C GLN A 36 1.69 -12.43 -9.45
N ILE A 37 1.80 -12.58 -8.13
CA ILE A 37 3.11 -12.63 -7.43
C ILE A 37 3.69 -14.04 -7.25
N GLY A 38 3.00 -15.10 -7.66
CA GLY A 38 3.45 -16.48 -7.47
C GLY A 38 4.90 -16.72 -7.91
N PRO A 39 5.27 -16.46 -9.19
CA PRO A 39 6.63 -16.73 -9.68
C PRO A 39 7.72 -15.92 -8.97
N VAL A 40 7.48 -14.63 -8.68
CA VAL A 40 8.44 -13.82 -7.92
C VAL A 40 8.52 -14.28 -6.46
N GLY A 41 7.38 -14.68 -5.87
CA GLY A 41 7.32 -15.26 -4.53
C GLY A 41 8.13 -16.54 -4.42
N GLU A 42 8.05 -17.46 -5.39
CA GLU A 42 8.89 -18.67 -5.45
C GLU A 42 10.38 -18.34 -5.46
N ARG A 43 10.79 -17.32 -6.23
CA ARG A 43 12.18 -16.89 -6.25
C ARG A 43 12.63 -16.32 -4.90
N VAL A 44 11.77 -15.55 -4.24
CA VAL A 44 12.03 -15.03 -2.89
C VAL A 44 12.13 -16.16 -1.87
N GLN A 45 11.24 -17.15 -1.93
CA GLN A 45 11.30 -18.33 -1.06
C GLN A 45 12.58 -19.14 -1.23
N ALA A 46 13.05 -19.30 -2.47
CA ALA A 46 14.33 -19.97 -2.74
C ALA A 46 15.50 -19.22 -2.08
N GLU A 47 15.51 -17.89 -2.11
CA GLU A 47 16.54 -17.10 -1.44
C GLU A 47 16.45 -17.17 0.07
N MET A 48 15.25 -17.07 0.66
CA MET A 48 15.04 -17.24 2.09
C MET A 48 15.51 -18.62 2.58
N THR A 49 15.23 -19.67 1.83
CA THR A 49 15.70 -21.03 2.11
C THR A 49 17.23 -21.11 2.06
N LYS A 50 17.86 -20.55 1.03
CA LYS A 50 19.33 -20.45 0.89
C LYS A 50 19.95 -19.71 2.09
N MET A 51 19.29 -18.66 2.57
CA MET A 51 19.73 -17.84 3.70
C MET A 51 19.45 -18.47 5.06
N GLY A 52 18.76 -19.61 5.10
CA GLY A 52 18.53 -20.41 6.31
C GLY A 52 17.37 -19.94 7.17
N PHE A 53 16.30 -19.44 6.57
CA PHE A 53 15.04 -19.22 7.29
C PHE A 53 14.51 -20.56 7.83
N ASP A 54 13.85 -20.53 8.98
CA ASP A 54 13.36 -21.74 9.63
C ASP A 54 12.12 -22.31 8.97
N GLU A 55 11.25 -21.42 8.46
CA GLU A 55 10.05 -21.76 7.70
C GLU A 55 9.87 -20.79 6.56
N VAL A 56 9.40 -21.28 5.41
CA VAL A 56 9.10 -20.51 4.22
C VAL A 56 7.86 -21.10 3.56
N TRP A 57 6.84 -20.27 3.30
CA TRP A 57 5.57 -20.74 2.71
C TRP A 57 4.83 -19.62 1.96
N PHE A 58 3.82 -19.98 1.21
CA PHE A 58 2.78 -19.05 0.77
C PHE A 58 1.62 -19.07 1.75
N ASP A 59 1.12 -17.89 2.14
CA ASP A 59 -0.13 -17.81 2.89
C ASP A 59 -1.36 -18.10 1.99
N SER A 60 -2.56 -18.07 2.56
CA SER A 60 -3.81 -18.37 1.82
C SER A 60 -4.06 -17.39 0.67
N MET A 61 -3.65 -16.14 0.80
CA MET A 61 -3.78 -15.12 -0.25
C MET A 61 -2.71 -15.26 -1.34
N GLY A 62 -1.62 -15.99 -1.07
CA GLY A 62 -0.50 -16.19 -1.97
C GLY A 62 0.66 -15.23 -1.71
N ASN A 63 0.69 -14.53 -0.57
CA ASN A 63 1.85 -13.78 -0.14
C ASN A 63 2.96 -14.74 0.26
N THR A 64 4.21 -14.35 -0.02
CA THR A 64 5.36 -15.17 0.40
C THR A 64 5.80 -14.79 1.80
N VAL A 65 5.92 -15.78 2.67
CA VAL A 65 6.26 -15.58 4.07
C VAL A 65 7.50 -16.40 4.43
N GLY A 66 8.40 -15.80 5.19
CA GLY A 66 9.54 -16.50 5.76
C GLY A 66 9.71 -16.13 7.22
N ARG A 67 10.04 -17.10 8.09
CA ARG A 67 10.23 -16.91 9.52
C ARG A 67 11.62 -17.33 9.98
N ILE A 68 12.19 -16.52 10.86
CA ILE A 68 13.39 -16.83 11.64
C ILE A 68 13.07 -16.72 13.13
N GLY A 69 13.40 -17.74 13.89
CA GLY A 69 13.15 -17.82 15.33
C GLY A 69 11.69 -18.16 15.66
N ASN A 70 11.44 -18.37 16.94
CA ASN A 70 10.13 -18.74 17.49
C ASN A 70 9.90 -18.10 18.86
N GLY A 71 10.56 -16.96 19.12
CA GLY A 71 10.39 -16.21 20.34
C GLY A 71 8.98 -15.63 20.51
N PRO A 72 8.64 -15.19 21.74
CA PRO A 72 7.31 -14.67 22.05
C PRO A 72 7.04 -13.28 21.46
N ARG A 73 8.07 -12.55 21.01
CA ARG A 73 7.92 -11.25 20.36
C ARG A 73 7.96 -11.40 18.84
N VAL A 74 7.05 -10.74 18.15
CA VAL A 74 6.87 -10.87 16.71
C VAL A 74 7.25 -9.56 16.00
N LEU A 75 8.21 -9.65 15.07
CA LEU A 75 8.62 -8.55 14.20
C LEU A 75 8.32 -8.92 12.75
N VAL A 76 7.67 -8.05 12.00
CA VAL A 76 7.42 -8.24 10.56
C VAL A 76 8.17 -7.18 9.78
N TYR A 77 8.89 -7.62 8.75
CA TYR A 77 9.37 -6.80 7.64
C TYR A 77 8.42 -6.97 6.47
N ASP A 78 7.70 -5.92 6.15
CA ASP A 78 6.65 -5.86 5.13
C ASP A 78 7.21 -5.20 3.86
N SER A 79 7.14 -5.90 2.75
CA SER A 79 7.59 -5.41 1.45
C SER A 79 6.71 -5.98 0.35
N HIS A 80 6.10 -5.14 -0.48
CA HIS A 80 5.37 -5.68 -1.61
C HIS A 80 6.31 -6.12 -2.75
N ILE A 81 5.91 -7.19 -3.44
CA ILE A 81 6.67 -7.79 -4.52
C ILE A 81 5.90 -7.78 -5.86
N ASP A 82 4.67 -7.25 -5.85
CA ASP A 82 3.96 -6.86 -7.06
C ASP A 82 4.45 -5.49 -7.56
N THR A 83 4.02 -5.10 -8.72
CA THR A 83 4.33 -3.81 -9.34
C THR A 83 3.15 -3.35 -10.20
N VAL A 84 3.00 -2.05 -10.38
CA VAL A 84 2.16 -1.53 -11.45
C VAL A 84 2.70 -1.93 -12.83
N GLY A 85 1.85 -1.86 -13.85
CA GLY A 85 2.23 -2.13 -15.23
C GLY A 85 3.37 -1.21 -15.72
N ILE A 86 4.00 -1.58 -16.83
CA ILE A 86 5.11 -0.81 -17.42
C ILE A 86 4.65 0.40 -18.24
N GLY A 87 3.32 0.56 -18.48
CA GLY A 87 2.80 1.58 -19.37
C GLY A 87 3.13 1.28 -20.85
N ASP A 88 3.42 2.33 -21.61
CA ASP A 88 3.83 2.17 -23.00
C ASP A 88 5.28 1.66 -23.08
N PRO A 89 5.54 0.48 -23.66
CA PRO A 89 6.89 -0.06 -23.81
C PRO A 89 7.85 0.86 -24.59
N ASP A 90 7.35 1.67 -25.51
CA ASP A 90 8.16 2.58 -26.33
C ASP A 90 8.71 3.79 -25.54
N GLU A 91 8.17 4.07 -24.35
CA GLU A 91 8.69 5.10 -23.45
C GLU A 91 9.95 4.67 -22.68
N TRP A 92 10.24 3.37 -22.66
CA TRP A 92 11.40 2.84 -21.94
C TRP A 92 12.66 2.88 -22.81
N ARG A 93 13.76 3.37 -22.23
CA ARG A 93 15.08 3.41 -22.89
C ARG A 93 15.86 2.09 -22.78
N TRP A 94 15.35 1.15 -22.01
CA TRP A 94 15.89 -0.20 -21.79
C TRP A 94 14.73 -1.12 -21.44
N ASP A 95 14.97 -2.42 -21.47
CA ASP A 95 13.96 -3.41 -21.02
C ASP A 95 13.63 -3.16 -19.54
N PRO A 96 12.37 -2.85 -19.21
CA PRO A 96 11.96 -2.49 -17.84
C PRO A 96 12.12 -3.62 -16.82
N PHE A 97 12.16 -4.87 -17.24
CA PHE A 97 12.31 -6.03 -16.37
C PHE A 97 13.78 -6.46 -16.23
N GLN A 98 14.53 -6.57 -17.36
CA GLN A 98 15.96 -6.85 -17.29
C GLN A 98 16.74 -5.71 -16.65
N GLY A 99 16.27 -4.50 -16.84
CA GLY A 99 16.84 -3.30 -16.28
C GLY A 99 18.26 -3.02 -16.78
N LYS A 100 18.90 -2.03 -16.19
CA LYS A 100 20.32 -1.73 -16.41
C LYS A 100 21.00 -1.32 -15.12
N ILE A 101 22.32 -1.53 -15.05
CA ILE A 101 23.17 -0.93 -14.03
C ILE A 101 24.05 0.12 -14.70
N GLU A 102 24.01 1.35 -14.20
CA GLU A 102 24.81 2.46 -14.70
C GLU A 102 25.24 3.32 -13.50
N ASP A 103 26.52 3.63 -13.40
CA ASP A 103 27.10 4.43 -12.31
C ASP A 103 26.75 3.95 -10.89
N GLY A 104 26.62 2.63 -10.71
CA GLY A 104 26.27 2.02 -9.41
C GLY A 104 24.79 2.05 -9.06
N VAL A 105 23.92 2.53 -9.96
CA VAL A 105 22.47 2.56 -9.82
C VAL A 105 21.83 1.49 -10.68
N PHE A 106 20.90 0.74 -10.11
CA PHE A 106 20.07 -0.23 -10.83
C PHE A 106 18.73 0.36 -11.21
N TYR A 107 18.41 0.32 -12.49
CA TYR A 107 17.18 0.86 -13.08
C TYR A 107 16.32 -0.27 -13.62
N ALA A 108 15.15 -0.52 -13.03
CA ALA A 108 14.17 -1.49 -13.51
C ALA A 108 12.78 -1.15 -12.94
N ARG A 109 11.71 -1.74 -13.50
CA ARG A 109 10.40 -1.73 -12.85
C ARG A 109 10.51 -2.44 -11.50
N GLY A 110 10.04 -1.81 -10.41
CA GLY A 110 10.11 -2.37 -9.06
C GLY A 110 11.46 -2.23 -8.36
N ALA A 111 12.51 -1.66 -9.00
CA ALA A 111 13.85 -1.55 -8.41
C ALA A 111 13.90 -0.66 -7.17
N CYS A 112 13.01 0.33 -7.07
CA CYS A 112 12.85 1.20 -5.91
C CYS A 112 11.52 0.90 -5.22
N ASP A 113 10.45 0.82 -5.95
CA ASP A 113 9.08 0.61 -5.51
C ASP A 113 8.59 -0.77 -5.95
N GLU A 114 8.57 -1.82 -5.02
CA GLU A 114 9.45 -1.77 -3.81
C GLU A 114 10.26 -3.07 -3.67
N LYS A 115 10.42 -3.85 -4.76
CA LYS A 115 11.30 -5.05 -4.74
C LYS A 115 12.72 -4.73 -4.25
N GLY A 116 13.13 -3.44 -4.31
CA GLY A 116 14.40 -2.95 -3.79
C GLY A 116 14.61 -3.18 -2.30
N SER A 117 13.55 -3.21 -1.51
CA SER A 117 13.59 -3.48 -0.07
C SER A 117 13.78 -4.96 0.24
N THR A 118 13.23 -5.85 -0.58
CA THR A 118 13.22 -7.31 -0.37
C THR A 118 14.61 -7.90 -0.08
N PRO A 119 15.66 -7.65 -0.87
CA PRO A 119 16.98 -8.21 -0.57
C PRO A 119 17.56 -7.69 0.75
N GLY A 120 17.37 -6.40 1.04
CA GLY A 120 17.83 -5.80 2.30
C GLY A 120 17.18 -6.45 3.52
N MET A 121 15.89 -6.75 3.44
CA MET A 121 15.11 -7.38 4.52
C MET A 121 15.48 -8.87 4.68
N VAL A 122 15.53 -9.64 3.60
CA VAL A 122 15.85 -11.08 3.63
C VAL A 122 17.27 -11.31 4.16
N TYR A 123 18.25 -10.60 3.60
CA TYR A 123 19.65 -10.72 4.04
C TYR A 123 19.86 -10.11 5.42
N GLY A 124 19.19 -8.99 5.73
CA GLY A 124 19.26 -8.35 7.05
C GLY A 124 18.79 -9.26 8.16
N LEU A 125 17.66 -9.95 8.00
CA LEU A 125 17.15 -10.93 8.97
C LEU A 125 18.10 -12.11 9.14
N ALA A 126 18.63 -12.67 8.05
CA ALA A 126 19.57 -13.77 8.10
C ALA A 126 20.90 -13.40 8.77
N ILE A 127 21.41 -12.19 8.51
CA ILE A 127 22.62 -11.67 9.15
C ILE A 127 22.36 -11.42 10.65
N ALA A 128 21.23 -10.81 11.00
CA ALA A 128 20.83 -10.57 12.38
C ALA A 128 20.77 -11.88 13.17
N ARG A 129 20.21 -12.94 12.59
CA ARG A 129 20.23 -14.30 13.20
C ARG A 129 21.64 -14.80 13.45
N ARG A 130 22.52 -14.74 12.45
CA ARG A 130 23.92 -15.20 12.56
C ARG A 130 24.69 -14.47 13.65
N LEU A 131 24.32 -13.23 13.92
CA LEU A 131 24.93 -12.41 14.96
C LEU A 131 24.22 -12.50 16.32
N GLY A 132 23.20 -13.40 16.46
CA GLY A 132 22.45 -13.57 17.71
C GLY A 132 21.59 -12.38 18.10
N LEU A 133 21.22 -11.51 17.16
CA LEU A 133 20.43 -10.31 17.41
C LEU A 133 18.92 -10.57 17.47
N LEU A 134 18.48 -11.77 17.07
CA LEU A 134 17.07 -12.16 17.05
C LEU A 134 16.67 -13.10 18.21
N ASP A 135 17.49 -13.20 19.24
CA ASP A 135 17.16 -14.02 20.41
C ASP A 135 15.90 -13.50 21.10
N GLY A 136 14.91 -14.39 21.27
CA GLY A 136 13.60 -14.06 21.86
C GLY A 136 12.61 -13.43 20.88
N TRP A 137 12.91 -13.45 19.56
CA TRP A 137 12.03 -12.98 18.51
C TRP A 137 11.57 -14.11 17.58
N ALA A 138 10.39 -13.95 17.04
CA ALA A 138 9.95 -14.55 15.79
C ALA A 138 9.93 -13.42 14.75
N ALA A 139 10.91 -13.40 13.85
CA ALA A 139 11.07 -12.38 12.86
C ALA A 139 10.60 -12.88 11.48
N TYR A 140 9.71 -12.14 10.86
CA TYR A 140 9.09 -12.51 9.60
C TYR A 140 9.52 -11.55 8.48
N TYR A 141 9.76 -12.10 7.30
CA TYR A 141 9.66 -11.39 6.05
C TYR A 141 8.29 -11.69 5.45
N PHE A 142 7.57 -10.66 5.03
CA PHE A 142 6.24 -10.72 4.44
C PHE A 142 6.25 -10.03 3.08
N GLY A 143 6.40 -10.82 2.00
CA GLY A 143 6.39 -10.35 0.63
C GLY A 143 4.99 -10.44 0.04
N ASN A 144 4.37 -9.32 -0.27
CA ASN A 144 2.94 -9.26 -0.53
C ASN A 144 2.57 -8.48 -1.80
N MET A 145 1.26 -8.25 -2.01
CA MET A 145 0.66 -7.64 -3.20
C MET A 145 -0.02 -6.30 -2.84
N GLU A 146 0.73 -5.30 -2.42
CA GLU A 146 0.18 -4.01 -1.97
C GLU A 146 -0.35 -3.17 -3.13
N GLU A 147 0.31 -3.17 -4.29
CA GLU A 147 -0.14 -2.42 -5.47
C GLU A 147 -1.51 -2.87 -5.98
N TRP A 148 -1.82 -4.17 -5.83
CA TRP A 148 -3.14 -4.68 -6.14
C TRP A 148 -4.20 -4.23 -5.14
N CYS A 149 -3.86 -4.21 -3.83
CA CYS A 149 -4.83 -3.89 -2.78
C CYS A 149 -4.16 -3.53 -1.45
N ASP A 150 -3.75 -2.26 -1.29
CA ASP A 150 -3.15 -1.80 -0.04
C ASP A 150 -4.01 -2.13 1.20
N GLY A 151 -3.38 -2.68 2.23
CA GLY A 151 -3.98 -3.04 3.51
C GLY A 151 -4.71 -4.39 3.58
N ILE A 152 -5.04 -5.06 2.46
CA ILE A 152 -5.74 -6.35 2.51
C ILE A 152 -4.79 -7.48 2.88
N ALA A 153 -3.61 -7.53 2.26
CA ALA A 153 -2.63 -8.58 2.54
C ALA A 153 -2.28 -8.65 4.04
N PRO A 154 -1.90 -7.54 4.71
CA PRO A 154 -1.68 -7.57 6.14
C PRO A 154 -2.94 -7.85 6.97
N HIS A 155 -4.12 -7.46 6.50
CA HIS A 155 -5.38 -7.77 7.17
C HIS A 155 -5.64 -9.27 7.20
N ALA A 156 -5.50 -9.95 6.05
CA ALA A 156 -5.62 -11.39 5.99
C ALA A 156 -4.51 -12.10 6.81
N PHE A 157 -3.29 -11.58 6.80
CA PHE A 157 -2.17 -12.13 7.57
C PHE A 157 -2.46 -12.14 9.08
N VAL A 158 -3.08 -11.07 9.60
CA VAL A 158 -3.44 -11.01 11.03
C VAL A 158 -4.72 -11.80 11.34
N GLU A 159 -5.80 -11.57 10.60
CA GLU A 159 -7.13 -12.10 10.96
C GLU A 159 -7.36 -13.53 10.48
N HIS A 160 -6.77 -13.93 9.35
CA HIS A 160 -6.95 -15.26 8.78
C HIS A 160 -5.80 -16.21 9.15
N GLU A 161 -4.54 -15.77 8.98
CA GLU A 161 -3.38 -16.59 9.33
C GLU A 161 -3.06 -16.56 10.85
N GLY A 162 -3.63 -15.63 11.58
CA GLY A 162 -3.49 -15.52 13.03
C GLY A 162 -2.12 -15.02 13.51
N ILE A 163 -1.33 -14.39 12.63
CA ILE A 163 0.00 -13.87 12.95
C ILE A 163 -0.09 -12.38 13.25
N ARG A 164 -0.05 -12.01 14.53
CA ARG A 164 -0.13 -10.60 14.96
C ARG A 164 1.25 -10.11 15.42
N PRO A 165 1.86 -9.13 14.70
CA PRO A 165 3.13 -8.54 15.09
C PRO A 165 3.03 -7.64 16.33
N ASP A 166 4.17 -7.55 17.08
CA ASP A 166 4.38 -6.46 18.03
C ASP A 166 4.85 -5.18 17.34
N PHE A 167 5.61 -5.34 16.25
CA PHE A 167 6.18 -4.24 15.45
C PHE A 167 6.26 -4.61 13.97
N VAL A 168 6.13 -3.58 13.12
CA VAL A 168 6.30 -3.73 11.66
C VAL A 168 7.28 -2.70 11.13
N VAL A 169 8.13 -3.12 10.19
CA VAL A 169 8.96 -2.25 9.36
C VAL A 169 8.50 -2.39 7.91
N ILE A 170 8.01 -1.31 7.34
CA ILE A 170 7.49 -1.23 5.98
C ILE A 170 8.60 -0.77 5.04
N GLY A 171 8.80 -1.48 3.94
CA GLY A 171 9.89 -1.27 2.99
C GLY A 171 9.65 -0.24 1.91
N GLU A 172 8.46 0.32 1.85
CA GLU A 172 8.10 1.36 0.90
C GLU A 172 9.13 2.50 0.81
N PRO A 173 9.32 3.13 -0.38
CA PRO A 173 10.34 4.15 -0.56
C PRO A 173 10.27 5.28 0.45
N THR A 174 11.38 5.48 1.17
CA THR A 174 11.53 6.55 2.16
C THR A 174 12.80 7.39 1.96
N LYS A 175 13.56 7.12 0.89
CA LYS A 175 14.89 7.70 0.67
C LYS A 175 15.82 7.44 1.86
N MET A 176 15.76 6.23 2.42
CA MET A 176 16.54 5.83 3.61
C MET A 176 16.27 6.70 4.85
N LEU A 177 15.10 7.32 4.94
CA LEU A 177 14.62 8.00 6.15
C LEU A 177 13.70 7.08 6.95
N VAL A 178 13.55 7.34 8.25
CA VAL A 178 12.51 6.71 9.05
C VAL A 178 11.19 7.45 8.82
N TYR A 179 10.19 6.77 8.28
CA TYR A 179 8.84 7.32 8.14
C TYR A 179 7.95 6.79 9.26
N ARG A 180 7.04 7.63 9.77
CA ARG A 180 6.23 7.31 10.95
C ARG A 180 4.73 7.50 10.77
N GLY A 181 4.26 7.64 9.52
CA GLY A 181 2.82 7.79 9.25
C GLY A 181 2.48 8.26 7.85
N HIS A 182 1.19 8.18 7.54
CA HIS A 182 0.58 8.76 6.35
C HIS A 182 -0.93 8.97 6.54
N LYS A 183 -1.56 9.66 5.58
CA LYS A 183 -3.00 9.86 5.56
C LYS A 183 -3.74 8.55 5.37
N GLY A 184 -4.96 8.49 5.88
CA GLY A 184 -5.89 7.42 5.59
C GLY A 184 -6.53 7.59 4.21
N ARG A 185 -7.37 6.62 3.85
CA ARG A 185 -8.02 6.53 2.55
C ARG A 185 -9.46 6.03 2.71
N VAL A 186 -10.38 6.66 1.97
CA VAL A 186 -11.76 6.20 1.79
C VAL A 186 -12.05 6.23 0.30
N GLU A 187 -12.38 5.09 -0.27
CA GLU A 187 -12.85 5.01 -1.63
C GLU A 187 -14.36 4.80 -1.64
N MET A 188 -15.05 5.63 -2.43
CA MET A 188 -16.49 5.61 -2.51
C MET A 188 -16.97 5.84 -3.93
N LYS A 189 -18.24 5.50 -4.18
CA LYS A 189 -18.93 5.82 -5.43
C LYS A 189 -20.21 6.57 -5.17
N VAL A 190 -20.55 7.46 -6.08
CA VAL A 190 -21.85 8.13 -6.15
C VAL A 190 -22.62 7.52 -7.31
N VAL A 191 -23.76 6.90 -7.03
CA VAL A 191 -24.59 6.19 -8.01
C VAL A 191 -25.86 6.99 -8.26
N ALA A 192 -26.07 7.40 -9.50
CA ALA A 192 -27.30 8.05 -9.95
C ALA A 192 -28.13 7.14 -10.84
N LYS A 193 -29.41 7.01 -10.51
CA LYS A 193 -30.42 6.31 -11.30
C LYS A 193 -31.28 7.33 -12.04
N GLY A 194 -31.46 7.10 -13.32
CA GLY A 194 -32.28 7.93 -14.20
C GLY A 194 -33.33 7.10 -14.95
N LYS A 195 -33.86 7.67 -16.02
CA LYS A 195 -34.81 7.02 -16.91
C LYS A 195 -34.43 7.29 -18.35
N SER A 196 -34.24 6.24 -19.13
CA SER A 196 -33.94 6.39 -20.54
C SER A 196 -35.15 6.86 -21.37
N ALA A 197 -34.87 7.67 -22.36
CA ALA A 197 -35.79 8.10 -23.42
C ALA A 197 -34.98 8.44 -24.68
N HIS A 198 -35.64 8.55 -25.83
CA HIS A 198 -34.97 9.01 -27.05
C HIS A 198 -34.47 10.45 -26.85
N ALA A 199 -33.24 10.76 -27.29
CA ALA A 199 -32.66 12.10 -27.10
C ALA A 199 -33.51 13.24 -27.67
N ALA A 200 -34.22 13.01 -28.81
CA ALA A 200 -35.16 13.97 -29.36
C ALA A 200 -36.43 14.17 -28.51
N SER A 201 -36.69 13.28 -27.54
CA SER A 201 -37.81 13.36 -26.60
C SER A 201 -37.29 13.32 -25.18
N ASN A 202 -36.18 14.04 -24.91
CA ASN A 202 -35.46 14.01 -23.62
C ASN A 202 -36.33 14.38 -22.39
N HIS A 203 -37.40 15.15 -22.61
CA HIS A 203 -38.35 15.54 -21.56
C HIS A 203 -39.16 14.35 -21.00
N LEU A 204 -39.14 13.18 -21.65
CA LEU A 204 -39.73 11.93 -21.16
C LEU A 204 -38.76 11.07 -20.36
N GLY A 205 -37.48 11.44 -20.36
CA GLY A 205 -36.42 10.79 -19.63
C GLY A 205 -36.04 11.54 -18.35
N ASP A 206 -35.07 10.97 -17.63
CA ASP A 206 -34.42 11.58 -16.46
C ASP A 206 -32.93 11.26 -16.54
N ASN A 207 -32.10 12.28 -16.81
CA ASN A 207 -30.71 12.09 -17.17
C ASN A 207 -29.83 11.87 -15.95
N ALA A 208 -29.27 10.67 -15.81
CA ALA A 208 -28.40 10.29 -14.69
C ALA A 208 -27.11 11.12 -14.63
N ILE A 209 -26.54 11.52 -15.78
CA ILE A 209 -25.35 12.39 -15.83
C ILE A 209 -25.66 13.76 -15.18
N TYR A 210 -26.80 14.36 -15.49
CA TYR A 210 -27.15 15.67 -14.92
C TYR A 210 -27.36 15.63 -13.41
N LYS A 211 -27.70 14.46 -12.86
CA LYS A 211 -27.85 14.27 -11.40
C LYS A 211 -26.52 14.24 -10.66
N VAL A 212 -25.44 13.76 -11.28
CA VAL A 212 -24.12 13.69 -10.64
C VAL A 212 -23.28 14.95 -10.84
N LEU A 213 -23.59 15.81 -11.82
CA LEU A 213 -22.83 17.05 -12.08
C LEU A 213 -22.66 17.93 -10.82
N PRO A 214 -23.71 18.18 -10.01
CA PRO A 214 -23.57 18.98 -8.79
C PRO A 214 -22.60 18.35 -7.78
N VAL A 215 -22.51 17.02 -7.73
CA VAL A 215 -21.58 16.31 -6.86
C VAL A 215 -20.14 16.49 -7.35
N ILE A 216 -19.89 16.32 -8.65
CA ILE A 216 -18.57 16.52 -9.26
C ILE A 216 -18.08 17.95 -9.01
N GLU A 217 -18.94 18.95 -9.28
CA GLU A 217 -18.62 20.35 -9.01
C GLU A 217 -18.40 20.62 -7.50
N GLY A 218 -19.19 19.97 -6.64
CA GLY A 218 -19.05 20.07 -5.20
C GLY A 218 -17.71 19.51 -4.72
N VAL A 219 -17.32 18.32 -5.19
CA VAL A 219 -16.03 17.69 -4.89
C VAL A 219 -14.86 18.61 -5.28
N SER A 220 -14.91 19.25 -6.45
CA SER A 220 -13.83 20.17 -6.88
C SER A 220 -13.68 21.40 -6.00
N ARG A 221 -14.71 21.75 -5.23
CA ARG A 221 -14.72 22.91 -4.31
C ARG A 221 -14.53 22.54 -2.85
N LEU A 222 -14.70 21.25 -2.51
CA LEU A 222 -14.66 20.79 -1.13
C LEU A 222 -13.24 20.73 -0.56
N GLU A 223 -12.22 20.54 -1.40
CA GLU A 223 -10.85 20.32 -0.93
C GLU A 223 -10.34 21.38 0.06
N PRO A 224 -10.54 22.72 -0.15
CA PRO A 224 -10.09 23.73 0.81
C PRO A 224 -10.73 23.65 2.20
N GLU A 225 -11.87 22.97 2.33
CA GLU A 225 -12.64 22.83 3.58
C GLU A 225 -12.28 21.55 4.37
N LEU A 226 -11.39 20.72 3.80
CA LEU A 226 -11.03 19.45 4.42
C LEU A 226 -10.13 19.64 5.63
N GLY A 227 -10.10 18.61 6.50
CA GLY A 227 -9.25 18.60 7.69
C GLY A 227 -7.77 18.79 7.37
N ASP A 228 -7.04 19.47 8.25
CA ASP A 228 -5.60 19.64 8.19
C ASP A 228 -4.95 19.15 9.48
N HIS A 229 -3.79 18.52 9.35
CA HIS A 229 -3.01 18.02 10.48
C HIS A 229 -1.54 18.46 10.35
N SER A 230 -0.95 18.98 11.42
CA SER A 230 0.39 19.55 11.41
C SER A 230 1.48 18.63 10.84
N PHE A 231 1.37 17.31 11.09
CA PHE A 231 2.31 16.33 10.53
C PHE A 231 1.81 15.73 9.22
N LEU A 232 0.57 15.24 9.15
CA LEU A 232 0.05 14.54 7.96
C LEU A 232 -0.30 15.51 6.83
N GLY A 233 -0.60 16.77 7.16
CA GLY A 233 -1.02 17.79 6.22
C GLY A 233 -2.49 17.72 5.87
N HIS A 234 -2.86 18.48 4.84
CA HIS A 234 -4.24 18.69 4.41
C HIS A 234 -4.86 17.45 3.75
N GLY A 235 -6.14 17.18 4.05
CA GLY A 235 -6.93 16.14 3.38
C GLY A 235 -7.03 16.37 1.88
N LYS A 236 -7.35 15.33 1.11
CA LYS A 236 -7.52 15.40 -0.35
C LYS A 236 -8.78 14.69 -0.78
N ILE A 237 -9.40 15.17 -1.85
CA ILE A 237 -10.56 14.53 -2.47
C ILE A 237 -10.48 14.70 -4.00
N THR A 238 -10.75 13.61 -4.73
CA THR A 238 -10.68 13.62 -6.18
C THR A 238 -11.72 12.68 -6.77
N VAL A 239 -12.39 13.11 -7.84
CA VAL A 239 -13.12 12.21 -8.74
C VAL A 239 -12.09 11.48 -9.59
N THR A 240 -12.07 10.16 -9.52
CA THR A 240 -11.02 9.33 -10.17
C THR A 240 -11.52 8.63 -11.43
N ASP A 241 -12.83 8.34 -11.51
CA ASP A 241 -13.43 7.68 -12.67
C ASP A 241 -14.93 7.98 -12.75
N MET A 242 -15.51 7.74 -13.94
CA MET A 242 -16.94 7.85 -14.18
C MET A 242 -17.41 6.82 -15.21
N ALA A 243 -18.43 6.04 -14.85
CA ALA A 243 -19.09 5.09 -15.74
C ALA A 243 -20.51 5.53 -16.06
N VAL A 244 -20.92 5.42 -17.32
CA VAL A 244 -22.25 5.80 -17.79
C VAL A 244 -22.97 4.60 -18.39
N GLU A 245 -24.22 4.40 -17.96
CA GLU A 245 -25.11 3.39 -18.52
C GLU A 245 -26.12 4.07 -19.44
N THR A 246 -26.09 3.69 -20.72
CA THR A 246 -27.02 4.18 -21.73
C THR A 246 -27.30 3.10 -22.78
N PRO A 247 -28.55 2.94 -23.25
CA PRO A 247 -28.87 1.99 -24.31
C PRO A 247 -28.20 2.31 -25.65
N SER A 248 -27.92 3.62 -25.91
CA SER A 248 -27.26 4.08 -27.14
C SER A 248 -26.84 5.55 -27.01
N LEU A 249 -25.99 6.05 -27.93
CA LEU A 249 -25.54 7.46 -27.99
C LEU A 249 -26.65 8.47 -28.27
N ASN A 250 -27.80 8.03 -28.75
CA ASN A 250 -28.99 8.88 -29.02
C ASN A 250 -30.10 8.66 -27.96
N ALA A 251 -29.76 8.16 -26.79
CA ALA A 251 -30.68 7.99 -25.69
C ALA A 251 -30.24 8.78 -24.44
N VAL A 252 -31.22 9.16 -23.61
CA VAL A 252 -30.96 9.73 -22.26
C VAL A 252 -30.33 8.63 -21.38
N PRO A 253 -29.17 8.86 -20.76
CA PRO A 253 -28.55 7.90 -19.85
C PRO A 253 -29.43 7.59 -18.63
N ASN A 254 -29.54 6.29 -18.33
CA ASN A 254 -30.34 5.80 -17.20
C ASN A 254 -29.51 5.42 -15.95
N GLY A 255 -28.17 5.42 -16.07
CA GLY A 255 -27.26 5.23 -14.95
C GLY A 255 -25.99 6.08 -15.11
N CYS A 256 -25.48 6.56 -14.01
CA CYS A 256 -24.16 7.21 -13.94
C CYS A 256 -23.54 6.95 -12.58
N THR A 257 -22.33 6.39 -12.57
CA THR A 257 -21.53 6.15 -11.37
C THR A 257 -20.28 7.00 -11.42
N VAL A 258 -19.99 7.72 -10.33
CA VAL A 258 -18.79 8.53 -10.16
C VAL A 258 -17.97 7.93 -9.00
N TYR A 259 -16.70 7.65 -9.23
CA TYR A 259 -15.77 7.14 -8.25
C TYR A 259 -14.95 8.27 -7.61
N ILE A 260 -14.76 8.20 -6.31
CA ILE A 260 -14.11 9.25 -5.51
C ILE A 260 -13.07 8.61 -4.58
N ASP A 261 -11.82 9.10 -4.67
CA ASP A 261 -10.75 8.86 -3.70
C ASP A 261 -10.69 10.02 -2.70
N ARG A 262 -10.75 9.73 -1.42
CA ARG A 262 -10.69 10.67 -0.31
C ARG A 262 -9.53 10.32 0.63
N ARG A 263 -8.54 11.20 0.72
CA ARG A 263 -7.43 11.06 1.67
C ARG A 263 -7.77 11.79 2.95
N VAL A 264 -7.89 11.03 4.04
CA VAL A 264 -8.33 11.51 5.36
C VAL A 264 -7.15 11.75 6.29
N THR A 265 -7.32 12.67 7.21
CA THR A 265 -6.35 12.96 8.27
C THR A 265 -6.94 12.66 9.65
N PHE A 266 -6.23 12.94 10.74
CA PHE A 266 -6.74 12.69 12.08
C PHE A 266 -7.98 13.53 12.38
N GLY A 267 -8.93 12.93 13.13
CA GLY A 267 -10.18 13.56 13.53
C GLY A 267 -11.31 13.42 12.52
N GLU A 268 -11.08 12.84 11.35
CA GLU A 268 -12.11 12.55 10.35
C GLU A 268 -12.61 11.10 10.52
N SER A 269 -13.93 10.93 10.67
CA SER A 269 -14.56 9.60 10.67
C SER A 269 -15.07 9.23 9.28
N VAL A 270 -15.19 7.94 9.01
CA VAL A 270 -15.72 7.43 7.73
C VAL A 270 -17.16 7.92 7.49
N GLU A 271 -17.99 7.93 8.53
CA GLU A 271 -19.37 8.42 8.46
C GLU A 271 -19.41 9.90 8.10
N GLY A 272 -18.55 10.71 8.72
CA GLY A 272 -18.40 12.14 8.43
C GLY A 272 -17.96 12.40 6.99
N VAL A 273 -17.01 11.63 6.50
CA VAL A 273 -16.50 11.72 5.13
C VAL A 273 -17.58 11.36 4.09
N ILE A 274 -18.31 10.27 4.32
CA ILE A 274 -19.44 9.87 3.45
C ILE A 274 -20.53 10.93 3.48
N GLU A 275 -20.85 11.48 4.67
CA GLU A 275 -21.86 12.52 4.80
C GLU A 275 -21.46 13.81 4.11
N GLN A 276 -20.18 14.23 4.13
CA GLN A 276 -19.69 15.37 3.36
C GLN A 276 -20.03 15.24 1.87
N VAL A 277 -19.80 14.07 1.28
CA VAL A 277 -20.12 13.82 -0.14
C VAL A 277 -21.64 13.73 -0.34
N ARG A 278 -22.38 13.11 0.60
CA ARG A 278 -23.84 13.01 0.53
C ARG A 278 -24.51 14.40 0.51
N GLN A 279 -23.97 15.37 1.24
CA GLN A 279 -24.49 16.74 1.25
C GLN A 279 -24.30 17.49 -0.07
N LEU A 280 -23.41 17.04 -0.95
CA LEU A 280 -23.26 17.57 -2.31
C LEU A 280 -24.40 17.17 -3.24
N ILE A 281 -25.15 16.10 -2.88
CA ILE A 281 -26.32 15.66 -3.66
C ILE A 281 -27.47 16.66 -3.47
N PRO A 282 -28.09 17.19 -4.55
CA PRO A 282 -29.26 18.06 -4.43
C PRO A 282 -30.36 17.42 -3.55
N ALA A 283 -30.96 18.18 -2.67
CA ALA A 283 -31.95 17.69 -1.69
C ALA A 283 -33.06 16.85 -2.34
N ALA A 284 -33.60 17.33 -3.47
CA ALA A 284 -34.64 16.62 -4.19
C ALA A 284 -34.22 15.22 -4.69
N ASN A 285 -32.96 15.04 -5.10
CA ASN A 285 -32.43 13.75 -5.55
C ASN A 285 -32.15 12.82 -4.35
N ARG A 286 -31.66 13.41 -3.25
CA ARG A 286 -31.40 12.70 -2.00
C ARG A 286 -32.70 12.18 -1.38
N GLU A 287 -33.76 12.98 -1.32
CA GLU A 287 -35.07 12.62 -0.79
C GLU A 287 -35.75 11.53 -1.62
N ARG A 288 -35.59 11.54 -2.95
CA ARG A 288 -36.11 10.47 -3.83
C ARG A 288 -35.27 9.18 -3.76
N GLY A 289 -34.04 9.27 -3.26
CA GLY A 289 -33.13 8.12 -3.20
C GLY A 289 -32.60 7.67 -4.57
N ASP A 290 -32.68 8.55 -5.58
CA ASP A 290 -32.21 8.26 -6.93
C ASP A 290 -30.73 8.61 -7.13
N VAL A 291 -30.09 9.24 -6.14
CA VAL A 291 -28.65 9.42 -6.04
C VAL A 291 -28.18 9.00 -4.66
N THR A 292 -27.25 8.07 -4.61
CA THR A 292 -26.71 7.50 -3.35
C THR A 292 -25.19 7.61 -3.30
N VAL A 293 -24.63 7.60 -2.08
CA VAL A 293 -23.19 7.44 -1.84
C VAL A 293 -22.97 6.12 -1.16
N GLU A 294 -22.05 5.33 -1.71
CA GLU A 294 -21.71 3.99 -1.24
C GLU A 294 -20.19 3.87 -1.09
N MET A 295 -19.73 3.28 0.01
CA MET A 295 -18.33 2.90 0.17
C MET A 295 -18.00 1.70 -0.74
N LEU A 296 -16.79 1.68 -1.31
CA LEU A 296 -16.33 0.55 -2.10
C LEU A 296 -15.86 -0.60 -1.20
N PHE A 297 -15.88 -1.78 -1.77
CA PHE A 297 -15.37 -3.00 -1.14
C PHE A 297 -14.28 -3.61 -2.00
N TYR A 298 -13.34 -4.26 -1.35
CA TYR A 298 -12.51 -5.27 -1.97
C TYR A 298 -13.21 -6.63 -1.81
N ASP A 299 -13.49 -7.30 -2.90
CA ASP A 299 -14.08 -8.64 -2.93
C ASP A 299 -13.57 -9.47 -4.12
N GLU A 300 -12.52 -8.97 -4.79
CA GLU A 300 -11.86 -9.66 -5.87
C GLU A 300 -10.95 -10.79 -5.34
N PRO A 301 -10.89 -11.95 -6.03
CA PRO A 301 -10.00 -13.02 -5.65
C PRO A 301 -8.54 -12.68 -5.97
N SER A 302 -7.62 -13.05 -5.07
CA SER A 302 -6.20 -13.09 -5.41
C SER A 302 -5.91 -14.16 -6.49
N TYR A 303 -4.67 -14.23 -6.96
CA TYR A 303 -4.27 -15.24 -7.95
C TYR A 303 -4.44 -16.69 -7.45
N THR A 304 -4.52 -16.93 -6.15
CA THR A 304 -4.81 -18.23 -5.56
C THR A 304 -6.32 -18.58 -5.57
N GLY A 305 -7.17 -17.61 -5.89
CA GLY A 305 -8.61 -17.70 -5.76
C GLY A 305 -9.14 -17.36 -4.36
N PHE A 306 -8.28 -16.99 -3.44
CA PHE A 306 -8.69 -16.57 -2.09
C PHE A 306 -9.34 -15.19 -2.13
N VAL A 307 -10.52 -15.06 -1.51
CA VAL A 307 -11.26 -13.79 -1.38
C VAL A 307 -11.29 -13.37 0.08
N PHE A 308 -10.92 -12.14 0.35
CA PHE A 308 -10.98 -11.55 1.68
C PHE A 308 -11.72 -10.21 1.63
N PRO A 309 -13.07 -10.20 1.79
CA PRO A 309 -13.88 -9.01 1.61
C PRO A 309 -13.62 -7.98 2.71
N VAL A 310 -13.27 -6.74 2.34
CA VAL A 310 -13.09 -5.64 3.28
C VAL A 310 -13.60 -4.31 2.70
N ASP A 311 -14.01 -3.42 3.59
CA ASP A 311 -14.34 -2.03 3.24
C ASP A 311 -13.08 -1.30 2.76
N LYS A 312 -13.23 -0.51 1.70
CA LYS A 312 -12.18 0.42 1.25
C LYS A 312 -12.13 1.68 2.13
N TYR A 313 -12.06 1.47 3.42
CA TYR A 313 -11.80 2.47 4.44
C TYR A 313 -10.58 2.09 5.26
N PHE A 314 -9.64 3.01 5.32
CA PHE A 314 -8.43 2.87 6.13
C PHE A 314 -8.15 4.18 6.86
N PRO A 315 -8.00 4.16 8.17
CA PRO A 315 -7.76 5.37 8.95
C PRO A 315 -6.36 5.95 8.73
N ALA A 316 -6.21 7.25 8.94
CA ALA A 316 -4.90 7.88 9.05
C ALA A 316 -4.14 7.34 10.27
N TRP A 317 -2.83 7.27 10.17
CA TRP A 317 -2.00 6.87 11.28
C TRP A 317 -0.69 7.66 11.34
N ALA A 318 -0.18 7.85 12.53
CA ALA A 318 1.18 8.31 12.78
C ALA A 318 1.60 7.92 14.19
N LEU A 319 2.85 7.51 14.35
CA LEU A 319 3.47 7.40 15.66
C LEU A 319 4.00 8.75 16.12
N GLU A 320 4.02 8.98 17.42
CA GLU A 320 4.75 10.12 17.98
C GLU A 320 6.24 9.96 17.71
N GLU A 321 6.92 11.08 17.50
CA GLU A 321 8.36 11.06 17.24
C GLU A 321 9.15 10.42 18.39
N SER A 322 8.67 10.60 19.62
CA SER A 322 9.22 9.99 20.83
C SER A 322 8.93 8.50 21.01
N HIS A 323 8.11 7.90 20.13
CA HIS A 323 7.74 6.49 20.24
C HIS A 323 8.98 5.59 20.17
N PRO A 324 9.13 4.56 21.04
CA PRO A 324 10.34 3.72 21.11
C PRO A 324 10.75 3.10 19.77
N LEU A 325 9.79 2.69 18.93
CA LEU A 325 10.08 2.12 17.60
C LEU A 325 10.67 3.17 16.65
N VAL A 326 10.16 4.41 16.66
CA VAL A 326 10.71 5.52 15.86
C VAL A 326 12.14 5.84 16.32
N GLN A 327 12.36 5.92 17.63
CA GLN A 327 13.69 6.16 18.20
C GLN A 327 14.68 5.02 17.88
N ALA A 328 14.22 3.77 17.89
CA ALA A 328 15.04 2.63 17.51
C ALA A 328 15.41 2.67 16.01
N GLY A 329 14.46 3.03 15.13
CA GLY A 329 14.72 3.24 13.70
C GLY A 329 15.74 4.35 13.46
N GLN A 330 15.59 5.50 14.13
CA GLN A 330 16.55 6.61 14.03
C GLN A 330 17.95 6.22 14.55
N ALA A 331 18.03 5.48 15.65
CA ALA A 331 19.29 4.98 16.19
C ALA A 331 19.96 4.00 15.22
N ALA A 332 19.20 3.08 14.63
CA ALA A 332 19.69 2.13 13.63
C ALA A 332 20.21 2.89 12.38
N ARG A 333 19.45 3.88 11.90
CA ARG A 333 19.85 4.72 10.77
C ARG A 333 21.15 5.47 11.05
N ALA A 334 21.32 6.02 12.24
CA ALA A 334 22.55 6.72 12.61
C ALA A 334 23.79 5.81 12.55
N LEU A 335 23.66 4.51 12.82
CA LEU A 335 24.76 3.54 12.71
C LEU A 335 25.22 3.30 11.26
N THR A 336 24.42 3.65 10.26
CA THR A 336 24.79 3.49 8.84
C THR A 336 25.68 4.61 8.32
N GLY A 337 25.89 5.66 9.09
CA GLY A 337 26.65 6.84 8.67
C GLY A 337 25.89 7.81 7.76
N LEU A 338 24.60 7.59 7.57
CA LEU A 338 23.73 8.53 6.85
C LEU A 338 23.55 9.83 7.63
N PRO A 339 23.43 10.99 6.96
CA PRO A 339 23.23 12.29 7.63
C PRO A 339 21.98 12.30 8.52
N ASP A 340 22.02 12.98 9.65
CA ASP A 340 20.85 13.13 10.53
C ASP A 340 19.68 13.75 9.77
N ALA A 341 18.49 13.21 10.01
CA ALA A 341 17.26 13.72 9.46
C ALA A 341 16.07 13.41 10.38
N ALA A 342 15.12 14.32 10.44
CA ALA A 342 13.88 14.10 11.17
C ALA A 342 13.05 12.98 10.52
N PRO A 343 12.24 12.24 11.31
CA PRO A 343 11.32 11.28 10.77
C PRO A 343 10.32 11.90 9.79
N GLY A 344 10.13 11.22 8.64
CA GLY A 344 9.24 11.67 7.57
C GLY A 344 7.87 10.98 7.60
N LYS A 345 7.15 11.19 6.49
CA LYS A 345 5.84 10.58 6.21
C LYS A 345 5.74 10.29 4.71
N TRP A 346 4.89 9.34 4.34
CA TRP A 346 4.50 9.17 2.95
C TRP A 346 3.38 10.16 2.55
N ASN A 347 3.34 10.51 1.29
CA ASN A 347 2.24 11.28 0.70
C ASN A 347 1.14 10.39 0.11
N PHE A 348 1.42 9.10 0.00
CA PHE A 348 0.53 8.04 -0.46
C PHE A 348 0.23 7.06 0.71
N SER A 349 -0.67 6.11 0.51
CA SER A 349 -0.97 5.05 1.48
C SER A 349 -0.08 3.85 1.25
N THR A 350 0.19 3.11 2.31
CA THR A 350 0.95 1.87 2.35
C THR A 350 0.18 0.84 3.17
N ASN A 351 0.63 -0.40 3.26
CA ASN A 351 0.10 -1.40 4.18
C ASN A 351 -0.01 -0.93 5.65
N GLY A 352 0.68 0.17 5.98
CA GLY A 352 0.55 0.86 7.26
C GLY A 352 -0.88 1.30 7.60
N ILE A 353 -1.77 1.47 6.59
CA ILE A 353 -3.20 1.74 6.80
C ILE A 353 -3.89 0.63 7.60
N TYR A 354 -3.46 -0.61 7.39
CA TYR A 354 -3.95 -1.72 8.21
C TYR A 354 -3.10 -1.91 9.47
N TRP A 355 -1.78 -2.09 9.32
CA TRP A 355 -0.90 -2.37 10.44
C TRP A 355 -1.09 -1.38 11.60
N ALA A 356 -0.83 -0.11 11.34
CA ALA A 356 -0.94 0.94 12.36
C ALA A 356 -2.35 1.53 12.43
N GLY A 357 -3.01 1.71 11.29
CA GLY A 357 -4.30 2.36 11.20
C GLY A 357 -5.43 1.55 11.80
N LYS A 358 -5.71 0.34 11.29
CA LYS A 358 -6.81 -0.52 11.78
C LYS A 358 -6.40 -1.40 12.96
N ALA A 359 -5.26 -2.09 12.85
CA ALA A 359 -4.84 -3.05 13.86
C ALA A 359 -4.14 -2.42 15.07
N GLY A 360 -3.74 -1.15 14.99
CA GLY A 360 -3.04 -0.44 16.06
C GLY A 360 -1.64 -1.02 16.37
N ILE A 361 -1.02 -1.69 15.39
CA ILE A 361 0.31 -2.28 15.52
C ILE A 361 1.34 -1.21 15.21
N PRO A 362 2.27 -0.89 16.14
CA PRO A 362 3.30 0.10 15.90
C PRO A 362 4.14 -0.22 14.66
N SER A 363 4.17 0.73 13.70
CA SER A 363 4.83 0.54 12.41
C SER A 363 5.70 1.74 12.07
N ILE A 364 6.83 1.51 11.41
CA ILE A 364 7.67 2.54 10.79
C ILE A 364 8.00 2.15 9.37
N GLY A 365 8.37 3.13 8.55
CA GLY A 365 8.92 2.89 7.24
C GLY A 365 10.43 3.05 7.22
N PHE A 366 11.10 2.19 6.47
CA PHE A 366 12.50 2.34 6.12
C PHE A 366 12.78 1.59 4.82
N GLY A 367 12.90 2.31 3.73
CA GLY A 367 13.04 1.76 2.38
C GLY A 367 13.94 2.60 1.48
N PRO A 368 14.11 2.17 0.22
CA PRO A 368 15.01 2.77 -0.76
C PRO A 368 14.54 4.15 -1.24
N GLY A 369 15.29 4.72 -2.22
CA GLY A 369 14.96 5.97 -2.87
C GLY A 369 16.03 6.50 -3.76
#